data_93a0344d7f9dab4d55cf624d6ebbb0ee
#
_entry.id   93a0344d7f9dab4d55cf624d6ebbb0ee
#
_cell.length_a   1.000
_cell.length_b   1.000
_cell.length_c   1.000
_cell.angle_alpha   90.00
_cell.angle_beta   90.00
_cell.angle_gamma   90.00
#
_symmetry.space_group_name_H-M   'P 1'
#
loop_
_entity.id
_entity.type
_entity.pdbx_description
1 polymer ?
#
loop_
_entity_poly.entity_id
_entity_poly.type
_entity_poly.pdbx_seq_one_letter_code
_entity_poly.pdbx_strand_id
1 'polypeptide(L)'
;METIRKIRKGHFREGKGIRETSRDLHISRNTVRNVIRSGITDQKYERTVQPYPKLGAFIERLTEMLEEDRVKPIRHRRSAQLLFEQLQREEGYEGGYDAVRRYVGAKRKELGTAAIKAYVPLEFAPGDAFQFDWSYEQVELGGVQTKVKIAQFRLCHSRQPFCVAYARETLEMVLDAHIRAFEFFGGVCCRGIYDNLKTVVNKVLVGKDRVFNRRFQNLASYYLFDLVACTPAAGWEKGQVENQVGLVRKRFFAKRRRFASLEELNEWLAQECRNHAATAKHPESREQTVAQVFAEEQSKLLALPGVPFDGYHEIVSGVSPQLLINFDRNRYSVDAMAAGKTVSVRAYADRIVIVRDDTVVASHRRHLGRDKVIYDPWHYLAVLERKPGALRDGAPFKQWSLPEAMVEVRRILEERTGGDRQFVGILSVVSRYGLESVAAACAQAVAEQTVGRDVILSILSRAHDQDPSPEPLPPSSQLPPLTLIPVADCCRYDRLLSGGAL
;
A
#
# COMPACT_ATOMS: atom_id res chain seq x y z
N MET A 1 -46.95 13.12 -25.21
CA MET A 1 -47.64 14.11 -24.33
C MET A 1 -48.17 15.31 -25.09
N GLU A 2 -47.39 16.00 -25.90
CA GLU A 2 -47.83 17.20 -26.62
C GLU A 2 -49.01 16.95 -27.59
N THR A 3 -49.01 15.84 -28.32
CA THR A 3 -50.09 15.46 -29.24
C THR A 3 -51.42 15.25 -28.53
N ILE A 4 -51.44 14.56 -27.39
CA ILE A 4 -52.64 14.33 -26.57
C ILE A 4 -53.20 15.67 -26.06
N ARG A 5 -52.32 16.56 -25.62
CA ARG A 5 -52.69 17.92 -25.18
C ARG A 5 -53.32 18.72 -26.31
N LYS A 6 -52.74 18.67 -27.53
CA LYS A 6 -53.28 19.35 -28.71
C LYS A 6 -54.67 18.80 -29.10
N ILE A 7 -54.85 17.47 -29.07
CA ILE A 7 -56.16 16.84 -29.32
C ILE A 7 -57.19 17.32 -28.31
N ARG A 8 -56.87 17.24 -27.02
CA ARG A 8 -57.80 17.64 -25.95
C ARG A 8 -58.13 19.13 -25.98
N LYS A 9 -57.10 19.98 -26.24
CA LYS A 9 -57.32 21.43 -26.40
C LYS A 9 -58.23 21.75 -27.58
N GLY A 10 -58.00 21.17 -28.75
CA GLY A 10 -58.82 21.37 -29.95
C GLY A 10 -60.26 20.94 -29.73
N HIS A 11 -60.49 19.79 -29.08
CA HIS A 11 -61.80 19.28 -28.85
C HIS A 11 -62.59 20.00 -27.73
N PHE A 12 -61.99 20.06 -26.52
CA PHE A 12 -62.72 20.54 -25.33
C PHE A 12 -62.70 22.07 -25.13
N ARG A 13 -61.70 22.76 -25.71
CA ARG A 13 -61.55 24.22 -25.55
C ARG A 13 -61.97 24.99 -26.84
N GLU A 14 -61.55 24.43 -27.97
CA GLU A 14 -61.79 25.11 -29.27
C GLU A 14 -63.03 24.56 -30.03
N GLY A 15 -63.74 23.58 -29.48
CA GLY A 15 -64.98 23.01 -30.08
C GLY A 15 -64.75 22.22 -31.36
N LYS A 16 -63.54 21.89 -31.76
CA LYS A 16 -63.23 21.22 -33.02
C LYS A 16 -63.75 19.78 -33.05
N GLY A 17 -64.39 19.41 -34.16
CA GLY A 17 -64.83 18.03 -34.38
C GLY A 17 -63.67 17.05 -34.59
N ILE A 18 -63.98 15.73 -34.40
CA ILE A 18 -62.92 14.65 -34.53
C ILE A 18 -62.31 14.66 -35.93
N ARG A 19 -63.09 14.94 -37.00
CA ARG A 19 -62.61 15.00 -38.37
C ARG A 19 -61.65 16.17 -38.60
N GLU A 20 -61.96 17.29 -38.04
CA GLU A 20 -61.17 18.53 -38.12
C GLU A 20 -59.91 18.41 -37.37
N THR A 21 -59.96 17.96 -36.10
CA THR A 21 -58.75 17.70 -35.26
C THR A 21 -57.79 16.66 -35.88
N SER A 22 -58.37 15.62 -36.54
CA SER A 22 -57.57 14.60 -37.25
C SER A 22 -56.84 15.19 -38.45
N ARG A 23 -57.49 16.14 -39.18
CA ARG A 23 -56.84 16.81 -40.32
C ARG A 23 -55.80 17.80 -39.90
N ASP A 24 -56.12 18.62 -38.91
CA ASP A 24 -55.21 19.67 -38.43
C ASP A 24 -53.92 19.08 -37.82
N LEU A 25 -54.00 17.93 -37.16
CA LEU A 25 -52.86 17.31 -36.50
C LEU A 25 -52.22 16.18 -37.30
N HIS A 26 -52.73 15.88 -38.51
CA HIS A 26 -52.27 14.78 -39.39
C HIS A 26 -52.23 13.42 -38.69
N ILE A 27 -53.25 13.11 -37.85
CA ILE A 27 -53.31 11.85 -37.09
C ILE A 27 -54.61 11.10 -37.41
N SER A 28 -54.62 9.79 -37.12
CA SER A 28 -55.81 8.97 -37.43
C SER A 28 -57.02 9.40 -36.61
N ARG A 29 -58.22 9.34 -37.22
CA ARG A 29 -59.49 9.60 -36.53
C ARG A 29 -59.73 8.71 -35.34
N ASN A 30 -59.21 7.46 -35.38
CA ASN A 30 -59.29 6.52 -34.28
C ASN A 30 -58.40 6.96 -33.10
N THR A 31 -57.22 7.50 -33.34
CA THR A 31 -56.37 8.07 -32.30
C THR A 31 -57.05 9.24 -31.61
N VAL A 32 -57.62 10.18 -32.37
CA VAL A 32 -58.38 11.32 -31.81
C VAL A 32 -59.56 10.83 -30.97
N ARG A 33 -60.36 9.87 -31.50
CA ARG A 33 -61.51 9.31 -30.80
C ARG A 33 -61.14 8.61 -29.51
N ASN A 34 -60.08 7.84 -29.53
CA ASN A 34 -59.54 7.14 -28.35
C ASN A 34 -59.12 8.12 -27.26
N VAL A 35 -58.35 9.16 -27.60
CA VAL A 35 -57.92 10.17 -26.64
C VAL A 35 -59.10 10.94 -26.03
N ILE A 36 -60.11 11.24 -26.82
CA ILE A 36 -61.28 11.96 -26.32
C ILE A 36 -62.17 11.06 -25.43
N ARG A 37 -62.40 9.79 -25.82
CA ARG A 37 -63.29 8.86 -25.11
C ARG A 37 -62.62 8.22 -23.86
N SER A 38 -61.38 7.92 -23.93
CA SER A 38 -60.65 7.22 -22.84
C SER A 38 -60.24 8.14 -21.70
N GLY A 39 -60.30 9.46 -21.86
CA GLY A 39 -59.83 10.41 -20.85
C GLY A 39 -58.32 10.37 -20.57
N ILE A 40 -57.57 9.58 -21.34
CA ILE A 40 -56.13 9.36 -21.14
C ILE A 40 -55.37 10.67 -21.31
N THR A 41 -54.60 11.04 -20.31
CA THR A 41 -53.68 12.20 -20.30
C THR A 41 -52.25 11.82 -20.67
N ASP A 42 -51.93 10.53 -20.56
CA ASP A 42 -50.61 9.98 -20.89
C ASP A 42 -50.76 8.60 -21.55
N GLN A 43 -50.17 8.40 -22.74
CA GLN A 43 -50.09 7.07 -23.37
C GLN A 43 -48.76 6.42 -22.99
N LYS A 44 -48.81 5.54 -22.00
CA LYS A 44 -47.75 4.55 -21.80
C LYS A 44 -48.05 3.36 -22.71
N TYR A 45 -47.19 3.13 -23.70
CA TYR A 45 -47.25 1.90 -24.46
C TYR A 45 -46.73 0.75 -23.57
N GLU A 46 -47.63 0.05 -22.90
CA GLU A 46 -47.34 -1.18 -22.18
C GLU A 46 -47.53 -2.36 -23.13
N ARG A 47 -46.41 -2.95 -23.50
CA ARG A 47 -46.46 -4.18 -24.30
C ARG A 47 -46.85 -5.32 -23.37
N THR A 48 -48.07 -5.76 -23.40
CA THR A 48 -48.60 -6.84 -22.55
C THR A 48 -47.98 -8.21 -22.84
N VAL A 49 -47.53 -8.43 -24.08
CA VAL A 49 -46.86 -9.69 -24.47
C VAL A 49 -45.55 -9.35 -25.15
N GLN A 50 -44.43 -9.82 -24.58
CA GLN A 50 -43.12 -9.70 -25.19
C GLN A 50 -42.84 -10.97 -26.01
N PRO A 51 -42.76 -10.89 -27.34
CA PRO A 51 -42.48 -12.06 -28.15
C PRO A 51 -41.03 -12.52 -27.92
N TYR A 52 -40.86 -13.81 -27.74
CA TYR A 52 -39.56 -14.49 -27.67
C TYR A 52 -39.38 -15.40 -28.91
N PRO A 53 -39.10 -14.87 -30.12
CA PRO A 53 -39.18 -15.62 -31.36
C PRO A 53 -38.30 -16.89 -31.39
N LYS A 54 -37.11 -16.82 -30.81
CA LYS A 54 -36.17 -17.95 -30.73
C LYS A 54 -36.26 -18.71 -29.43
N LEU A 55 -36.68 -18.08 -28.33
CA LEU A 55 -36.78 -18.71 -27.02
C LEU A 55 -38.14 -19.40 -26.79
N GLY A 56 -39.18 -19.08 -27.59
CA GLY A 56 -40.54 -19.56 -27.39
C GLY A 56 -40.68 -21.05 -27.23
N ALA A 57 -40.02 -21.84 -28.08
CA ALA A 57 -40.01 -23.30 -28.02
C ALA A 57 -39.35 -23.88 -26.76
N PHE A 58 -38.49 -23.11 -26.08
CA PHE A 58 -37.73 -23.55 -24.94
C PHE A 58 -38.25 -22.99 -23.60
N ILE A 59 -39.35 -22.23 -23.61
CA ILE A 59 -39.90 -21.56 -22.43
C ILE A 59 -40.38 -22.59 -21.39
N GLU A 60 -41.04 -23.65 -21.80
CA GLU A 60 -41.51 -24.71 -20.91
C GLU A 60 -40.33 -25.35 -20.19
N ARG A 61 -39.32 -25.78 -20.93
CA ARG A 61 -38.12 -26.40 -20.37
C ARG A 61 -37.37 -25.48 -19.40
N LEU A 62 -37.25 -24.21 -19.77
CA LEU A 62 -36.61 -23.21 -18.92
C LEU A 62 -37.41 -22.92 -17.64
N THR A 63 -38.74 -23.02 -17.72
CA THR A 63 -39.62 -22.88 -16.56
C THR A 63 -39.49 -24.06 -15.61
N GLU A 64 -39.48 -25.30 -16.13
CA GLU A 64 -39.20 -26.51 -15.35
C GLU A 64 -37.86 -26.41 -14.60
N MET A 65 -36.80 -26.01 -15.31
CA MET A 65 -35.46 -25.80 -14.71
C MET A 65 -35.48 -24.78 -13.58
N LEU A 66 -36.30 -23.73 -13.68
CA LEU A 66 -36.43 -22.72 -12.65
C LEU A 66 -37.26 -23.19 -11.46
N GLU A 67 -38.25 -24.05 -11.69
CA GLU A 67 -39.04 -24.68 -10.63
C GLU A 67 -38.22 -25.72 -9.87
N GLU A 68 -37.41 -26.53 -10.56
CA GLU A 68 -36.43 -27.40 -9.92
C GLU A 68 -35.47 -26.62 -9.01
N ASP A 69 -35.06 -25.45 -9.46
CA ASP A 69 -34.16 -24.59 -8.67
C ASP A 69 -34.88 -23.91 -7.49
N ARG A 70 -36.22 -23.80 -7.54
CA ARG A 70 -37.01 -23.19 -6.46
C ARG A 70 -36.86 -23.94 -5.14
N VAL A 71 -36.79 -25.29 -5.20
CA VAL A 71 -36.67 -26.14 -4.03
C VAL A 71 -35.24 -26.16 -3.45
N LYS A 72 -34.23 -25.75 -4.26
CA LYS A 72 -32.83 -25.73 -3.84
C LYS A 72 -32.50 -24.47 -3.02
N PRO A 73 -31.54 -24.58 -2.07
CA PRO A 73 -31.01 -23.41 -1.40
C PRO A 73 -30.46 -22.39 -2.43
N ILE A 74 -30.58 -21.08 -2.16
CA ILE A 74 -30.21 -19.99 -3.10
C ILE A 74 -28.82 -20.16 -3.69
N ARG A 75 -27.83 -20.59 -2.88
CA ARG A 75 -26.43 -20.84 -3.30
C ARG A 75 -26.25 -21.98 -4.31
N HIS A 76 -27.25 -22.88 -4.42
CA HIS A 76 -27.22 -24.03 -5.31
C HIS A 76 -28.13 -23.85 -6.55
N ARG A 77 -28.76 -22.69 -6.69
CA ARG A 77 -29.59 -22.37 -7.85
C ARG A 77 -28.72 -22.00 -9.03
N ARG A 78 -29.05 -22.54 -10.21
CA ARG A 78 -28.32 -22.25 -11.46
C ARG A 78 -28.38 -20.75 -11.77
N SER A 79 -27.28 -20.16 -12.23
CA SER A 79 -27.26 -18.79 -12.75
C SER A 79 -28.01 -18.71 -14.10
N ALA A 80 -28.41 -17.51 -14.54
CA ALA A 80 -28.97 -17.34 -15.87
C ALA A 80 -28.00 -17.76 -16.99
N GLN A 81 -26.69 -17.60 -16.74
CA GLN A 81 -25.62 -18.04 -17.64
C GLN A 81 -25.59 -19.57 -17.75
N LEU A 82 -25.64 -20.27 -16.62
CA LEU A 82 -25.63 -21.73 -16.60
C LEU A 82 -26.88 -22.32 -17.24
N LEU A 83 -28.06 -21.70 -17.03
CA LEU A 83 -29.31 -22.08 -17.69
C LEU A 83 -29.23 -21.89 -19.20
N PHE A 84 -28.60 -20.83 -19.66
CA PHE A 84 -28.36 -20.57 -21.09
C PHE A 84 -27.42 -21.63 -21.69
N GLU A 85 -26.31 -21.94 -21.03
CA GLU A 85 -25.36 -22.96 -21.48
C GLU A 85 -25.97 -24.38 -21.51
N GLN A 86 -26.84 -24.71 -20.56
CA GLN A 86 -27.59 -25.96 -20.55
C GLN A 86 -28.59 -26.02 -21.71
N LEU A 87 -29.36 -24.94 -21.96
CA LEU A 87 -30.26 -24.86 -23.10
C LEU A 87 -29.55 -25.02 -24.44
N GLN A 88 -28.36 -24.46 -24.59
CA GLN A 88 -27.56 -24.65 -25.79
C GLN A 88 -27.08 -26.09 -25.96
N ARG A 89 -26.59 -26.70 -24.88
CA ARG A 89 -25.97 -28.02 -24.91
C ARG A 89 -27.00 -29.16 -25.01
N GLU A 90 -28.05 -29.05 -24.24
CA GLU A 90 -29.03 -30.15 -24.06
C GLU A 90 -30.22 -30.05 -25.02
N GLU A 91 -30.63 -28.82 -25.37
CA GLU A 91 -31.83 -28.57 -26.16
C GLU A 91 -31.55 -27.91 -27.51
N GLY A 92 -30.29 -27.59 -27.83
CA GLY A 92 -29.90 -27.01 -29.13
C GLY A 92 -30.37 -25.55 -29.32
N TYR A 93 -30.44 -24.76 -28.23
CA TYR A 93 -30.86 -23.36 -28.34
C TYR A 93 -29.83 -22.49 -29.06
N GLU A 94 -30.22 -21.89 -30.18
CA GLU A 94 -29.36 -21.01 -31.01
C GLU A 94 -29.60 -19.50 -30.79
N GLY A 95 -30.35 -19.12 -29.76
CA GLY A 95 -30.63 -17.73 -29.44
C GLY A 95 -29.58 -17.06 -28.58
N GLY A 96 -29.72 -15.75 -28.40
CA GLY A 96 -28.79 -14.96 -27.58
C GLY A 96 -29.07 -15.07 -26.06
N TYR A 97 -28.01 -14.93 -25.27
CA TYR A 97 -28.03 -14.95 -23.79
C TYR A 97 -29.02 -13.92 -23.20
N ASP A 98 -29.11 -12.72 -23.76
CA ASP A 98 -29.96 -11.64 -23.24
C ASP A 98 -31.46 -11.98 -23.23
N ALA A 99 -31.94 -12.81 -24.16
CA ALA A 99 -33.31 -13.29 -24.16
C ALA A 99 -33.58 -14.22 -22.97
N VAL A 100 -32.67 -15.16 -22.72
CA VAL A 100 -32.73 -16.08 -21.57
C VAL A 100 -32.64 -15.29 -20.25
N ARG A 101 -31.68 -14.37 -20.14
CA ARG A 101 -31.49 -13.55 -18.95
C ARG A 101 -32.74 -12.73 -18.59
N ARG A 102 -33.39 -12.11 -19.59
CA ARG A 102 -34.62 -11.34 -19.38
C ARG A 102 -35.78 -12.22 -18.93
N TYR A 103 -35.97 -13.36 -19.59
CA TYR A 103 -37.00 -14.31 -19.22
C TYR A 103 -36.79 -14.86 -17.80
N VAL A 104 -35.61 -15.36 -17.49
CA VAL A 104 -35.23 -15.87 -16.16
C VAL A 104 -35.47 -14.80 -15.08
N GLY A 105 -35.11 -13.55 -15.37
CA GLY A 105 -35.29 -12.44 -14.43
C GLY A 105 -36.79 -12.15 -14.17
N ALA A 106 -37.61 -12.14 -15.22
CA ALA A 106 -39.05 -11.96 -15.11
C ALA A 106 -39.73 -13.13 -14.37
N LYS A 107 -39.39 -14.36 -14.74
CA LYS A 107 -39.96 -15.58 -14.14
C LYS A 107 -39.59 -15.77 -12.67
N ARG A 108 -38.36 -15.44 -12.30
CA ARG A 108 -37.93 -15.44 -10.89
C ARG A 108 -38.68 -14.42 -10.03
N LYS A 109 -39.04 -13.25 -10.60
CA LYS A 109 -39.93 -12.28 -9.93
C LYS A 109 -41.31 -12.86 -9.72
N GLU A 110 -41.87 -13.45 -10.75
CA GLU A 110 -43.21 -14.08 -10.72
C GLU A 110 -43.25 -15.23 -9.68
N LEU A 111 -42.23 -16.10 -9.67
CA LEU A 111 -42.13 -17.21 -8.74
C LEU A 111 -41.74 -16.80 -7.29
N GLY A 112 -41.59 -15.52 -7.03
CA GLY A 112 -41.15 -15.01 -5.71
C GLY A 112 -39.73 -15.46 -5.29
N THR A 113 -38.96 -15.96 -6.25
CA THR A 113 -37.59 -16.47 -6.00
C THR A 113 -36.51 -15.46 -6.33
N ALA A 114 -36.88 -14.28 -6.81
CA ALA A 114 -35.95 -13.16 -7.00
C ALA A 114 -35.39 -12.72 -5.63
N ALA A 115 -34.08 -12.66 -5.50
CA ALA A 115 -33.47 -12.14 -4.28
C ALA A 115 -33.98 -10.71 -4.04
N ILE A 116 -34.57 -10.47 -2.89
CA ILE A 116 -34.97 -9.13 -2.45
C ILE A 116 -33.65 -8.35 -2.24
N LYS A 117 -33.39 -7.38 -3.08
CA LYS A 117 -32.26 -6.44 -2.92
C LYS A 117 -32.64 -5.32 -1.96
N ALA A 118 -33.15 -5.67 -0.79
CA ALA A 118 -33.42 -4.72 0.27
C ALA A 118 -32.36 -4.86 1.35
N TYR A 119 -31.78 -3.75 1.77
CA TYR A 119 -30.79 -3.68 2.83
C TYR A 119 -31.31 -2.80 3.94
N VAL A 120 -31.02 -3.18 5.19
CA VAL A 120 -31.27 -2.32 6.32
C VAL A 120 -30.15 -1.26 6.33
N PRO A 121 -30.45 0.04 6.29
CA PRO A 121 -29.44 1.07 6.41
C PRO A 121 -28.68 0.90 7.73
N LEU A 122 -27.34 0.94 7.67
CA LEU A 122 -26.50 0.92 8.85
C LEU A 122 -26.13 2.37 9.19
N GLU A 123 -26.44 2.80 10.39
CA GLU A 123 -26.05 4.08 10.95
C GLU A 123 -24.87 3.89 11.91
N PHE A 124 -23.89 4.76 11.83
CA PHE A 124 -22.67 4.71 12.63
C PHE A 124 -22.48 6.06 13.32
N ALA A 125 -22.20 6.04 14.62
CA ALA A 125 -21.83 7.23 15.35
C ALA A 125 -20.44 7.76 14.90
N PRO A 126 -20.14 9.06 15.07
CA PRO A 126 -18.82 9.61 14.77
C PRO A 126 -17.74 8.87 15.60
N GLY A 127 -16.67 8.44 14.93
CA GLY A 127 -15.57 7.70 15.55
C GLY A 127 -15.85 6.25 15.90
N ASP A 128 -17.05 5.71 15.55
CA ASP A 128 -17.42 4.35 15.89
C ASP A 128 -16.61 3.31 15.10
N ALA A 129 -16.63 3.37 13.77
CA ALA A 129 -16.06 2.30 12.97
C ALA A 129 -15.40 2.77 11.67
N PHE A 130 -14.38 2.02 11.26
CA PHE A 130 -13.87 2.05 9.90
C PHE A 130 -14.05 0.69 9.23
N GLN A 131 -14.09 0.67 7.91
CA GLN A 131 -14.08 -0.55 7.09
C GLN A 131 -12.76 -0.63 6.33
N PHE A 132 -12.26 -1.87 6.17
CA PHE A 132 -11.05 -2.18 5.44
C PHE A 132 -11.31 -3.25 4.38
N ASP A 133 -10.75 -3.06 3.19
CA ASP A 133 -10.75 -4.07 2.11
C ASP A 133 -9.55 -3.92 1.19
N TRP A 134 -9.21 -5.00 0.47
CA TRP A 134 -8.22 -5.02 -0.58
C TRP A 134 -8.85 -4.97 -1.97
N SER A 135 -8.26 -4.21 -2.84
CA SER A 135 -8.49 -4.32 -4.28
C SER A 135 -7.17 -4.43 -5.04
N TYR A 136 -7.25 -4.53 -6.35
CA TYR A 136 -6.06 -4.46 -7.20
C TYR A 136 -6.33 -3.55 -8.40
N GLU A 137 -5.28 -2.85 -8.82
CA GLU A 137 -5.32 -1.99 -9.99
C GLU A 137 -4.07 -2.18 -10.84
N GLN A 138 -4.13 -1.76 -12.10
CA GLN A 138 -2.98 -1.78 -13.00
C GLN A 138 -2.47 -0.36 -13.22
N VAL A 139 -1.20 -0.15 -12.94
CA VAL A 139 -0.51 1.13 -13.09
C VAL A 139 0.82 0.92 -13.82
N GLU A 140 1.38 1.98 -14.35
CA GLU A 140 2.74 1.97 -14.89
C GLU A 140 3.69 2.56 -13.85
N LEU A 141 4.62 1.72 -13.34
CA LEU A 141 5.66 2.12 -12.38
C LEU A 141 7.03 2.04 -13.05
N GLY A 142 7.74 3.17 -13.12
CA GLY A 142 9.06 3.20 -13.75
C GLY A 142 9.06 2.71 -15.21
N GLY A 143 7.98 2.94 -15.95
CA GLY A 143 7.82 2.48 -17.34
C GLY A 143 7.31 1.03 -17.48
N VAL A 144 7.08 0.31 -16.37
CA VAL A 144 6.63 -1.09 -16.39
C VAL A 144 5.18 -1.20 -15.95
N GLN A 145 4.34 -1.89 -16.74
CA GLN A 145 2.97 -2.22 -16.35
C GLN A 145 2.97 -3.15 -15.15
N THR A 146 2.49 -2.66 -14.02
CA THR A 146 2.56 -3.36 -12.74
C THR A 146 1.17 -3.48 -12.12
N LYS A 147 0.85 -4.67 -11.64
CA LYS A 147 -0.36 -4.92 -10.84
C LYS A 147 -0.05 -4.63 -9.38
N VAL A 148 -0.71 -3.61 -8.83
CA VAL A 148 -0.57 -3.23 -7.42
C VAL A 148 -1.80 -3.62 -6.62
N LYS A 149 -1.61 -3.88 -5.33
CA LYS A 149 -2.67 -4.09 -4.35
C LYS A 149 -2.98 -2.75 -3.68
N ILE A 150 -4.26 -2.41 -3.56
CA ILE A 150 -4.72 -1.19 -2.91
C ILE A 150 -5.42 -1.57 -1.61
N ALA A 151 -4.82 -1.19 -0.49
CA ALA A 151 -5.48 -1.21 0.81
C ALA A 151 -6.42 -0.01 0.90
N GLN A 152 -7.68 -0.26 1.14
CA GLN A 152 -8.73 0.75 1.17
C GLN A 152 -9.35 0.82 2.54
N PHE A 153 -9.36 2.01 3.12
CA PHE A 153 -10.03 2.34 4.36
C PHE A 153 -11.16 3.31 4.10
N ARG A 154 -12.20 3.19 4.88
CA ARG A 154 -13.31 4.15 4.88
C ARG A 154 -13.88 4.30 6.28
N LEU A 155 -13.93 5.52 6.79
CA LEU A 155 -14.68 5.80 7.99
C LEU A 155 -16.18 5.59 7.75
N CYS A 156 -16.86 4.92 8.67
CA CYS A 156 -18.25 4.53 8.47
C CYS A 156 -19.22 5.69 8.66
N HIS A 157 -18.89 6.69 9.47
CA HIS A 157 -19.71 7.88 9.65
C HIS A 157 -19.46 8.91 8.56
N SER A 158 -18.33 9.56 8.52
CA SER A 158 -18.02 10.64 7.56
C SER A 158 -17.85 10.17 6.11
N ARG A 159 -17.67 8.88 5.87
CA ARG A 159 -17.34 8.32 4.55
C ARG A 159 -15.95 8.72 4.04
N GLN A 160 -15.10 9.29 4.90
CA GLN A 160 -13.73 9.68 4.54
C GLN A 160 -12.94 8.47 4.05
N PRO A 161 -12.46 8.46 2.79
CA PRO A 161 -11.64 7.38 2.26
C PRO A 161 -10.16 7.62 2.57
N PHE A 162 -9.41 6.53 2.66
CA PHE A 162 -7.96 6.50 2.53
C PHE A 162 -7.54 5.27 1.72
N CYS A 163 -6.56 5.44 0.85
CA CYS A 163 -6.04 4.38 0.00
C CYS A 163 -4.51 4.41 -0.01
N VAL A 164 -3.91 3.23 0.06
CA VAL A 164 -2.46 3.06 -0.06
C VAL A 164 -2.13 1.81 -0.88
N ALA A 165 -1.14 1.91 -1.77
CA ALA A 165 -0.74 0.88 -2.70
C ALA A 165 0.45 0.07 -2.18
N TYR A 166 0.42 -1.22 -2.46
CA TYR A 166 1.50 -2.17 -2.18
C TYR A 166 1.71 -3.12 -3.35
N ALA A 167 2.88 -3.71 -3.43
CA ALA A 167 3.15 -4.73 -4.44
C ALA A 167 2.43 -6.05 -4.14
N ARG A 168 2.17 -6.35 -2.87
CA ARG A 168 1.57 -7.59 -2.39
C ARG A 168 0.56 -7.32 -1.26
N GLU A 169 -0.01 -8.38 -0.74
CA GLU A 169 -1.01 -8.40 0.33
C GLU A 169 -0.51 -9.32 1.46
N THR A 170 0.55 -8.89 2.17
CA THR A 170 1.18 -9.62 3.27
C THR A 170 0.83 -8.99 4.61
N LEU A 171 1.11 -9.70 5.72
CA LEU A 171 0.77 -9.24 7.06
C LEU A 171 1.41 -7.87 7.38
N GLU A 172 2.70 -7.71 7.09
CA GLU A 172 3.42 -6.46 7.35
C GLU A 172 2.90 -5.29 6.51
N MET A 173 2.39 -5.55 5.29
CA MET A 173 1.73 -4.53 4.47
C MET A 173 0.35 -4.16 5.03
N VAL A 174 -0.37 -5.12 5.62
CA VAL A 174 -1.61 -4.82 6.35
C VAL A 174 -1.32 -3.95 7.57
N LEU A 175 -0.29 -4.29 8.35
CA LEU A 175 0.11 -3.50 9.53
C LEU A 175 0.48 -2.07 9.15
N ASP A 176 1.35 -1.89 8.13
CA ASP A 176 1.76 -0.58 7.62
C ASP A 176 0.56 0.23 7.08
N ALA A 177 -0.36 -0.44 6.37
CA ALA A 177 -1.57 0.21 5.85
C ALA A 177 -2.45 0.80 6.95
N HIS A 178 -2.60 0.10 8.07
CA HIS A 178 -3.36 0.59 9.23
C HIS A 178 -2.66 1.77 9.90
N ILE A 179 -1.34 1.68 10.10
CA ILE A 179 -0.54 2.78 10.68
C ILE A 179 -0.72 4.05 9.83
N ARG A 180 -0.51 3.96 8.52
CA ARG A 180 -0.68 5.08 7.59
C ARG A 180 -2.12 5.62 7.55
N ALA A 181 -3.12 4.73 7.64
CA ALA A 181 -4.51 5.14 7.69
C ALA A 181 -4.83 5.94 8.95
N PHE A 182 -4.36 5.48 10.11
CA PHE A 182 -4.56 6.16 11.38
C PHE A 182 -3.84 7.52 11.42
N GLU A 183 -2.63 7.59 10.89
CA GLU A 183 -1.91 8.85 10.70
C GLU A 183 -2.65 9.81 9.77
N PHE A 184 -3.19 9.31 8.65
CA PHE A 184 -3.96 10.10 7.70
C PHE A 184 -5.26 10.66 8.31
N PHE A 185 -5.95 9.86 9.13
CA PHE A 185 -7.16 10.29 9.83
C PHE A 185 -6.87 11.15 11.06
N GLY A 186 -5.64 11.12 11.57
CA GLY A 186 -5.25 11.80 12.81
C GLY A 186 -5.84 11.15 14.08
N GLY A 187 -6.24 9.89 14.00
CA GLY A 187 -6.83 9.14 15.11
C GLY A 187 -7.38 7.79 14.68
N VAL A 188 -7.99 7.05 15.61
CA VAL A 188 -8.48 5.69 15.43
C VAL A 188 -9.94 5.59 15.84
N CYS A 189 -10.77 4.89 15.05
CA CYS A 189 -12.13 4.53 15.46
C CYS A 189 -12.14 3.43 16.53
N CYS A 190 -13.24 3.30 17.26
CA CYS A 190 -13.40 2.26 18.29
C CYS A 190 -13.34 0.84 17.74
N ARG A 191 -13.70 0.61 16.47
CA ARG A 191 -13.66 -0.73 15.84
C ARG A 191 -13.32 -0.69 14.36
N GLY A 192 -12.62 -1.75 13.92
CA GLY A 192 -12.33 -2.03 12.51
C GLY A 192 -13.19 -3.19 11.99
N ILE A 193 -13.85 -2.99 10.85
CA ILE A 193 -14.71 -3.99 10.21
C ILE A 193 -13.97 -4.62 9.04
N TYR A 194 -13.79 -5.95 9.07
CA TYR A 194 -12.99 -6.73 8.12
C TYR A 194 -13.82 -7.80 7.44
N ASP A 195 -13.59 -8.01 6.15
CA ASP A 195 -13.98 -9.25 5.51
C ASP A 195 -13.01 -10.40 5.90
N ASN A 196 -13.28 -11.63 5.48
CA ASN A 196 -12.44 -12.81 5.71
C ASN A 196 -11.05 -12.70 5.06
N LEU A 197 -10.24 -11.74 5.51
CA LEU A 197 -8.88 -11.52 5.06
C LEU A 197 -7.97 -12.66 5.50
N LYS A 198 -7.59 -13.52 4.56
CA LYS A 198 -6.68 -14.65 4.81
C LYS A 198 -5.35 -14.25 5.48
N THR A 199 -4.90 -13.03 5.26
CA THR A 199 -3.66 -12.47 5.83
C THR A 199 -3.78 -12.14 7.32
N VAL A 200 -4.99 -11.88 7.79
CA VAL A 200 -5.26 -11.41 9.16
C VAL A 200 -6.04 -12.46 9.96
N VAL A 201 -6.84 -13.29 9.28
CA VAL A 201 -7.64 -14.36 9.91
C VAL A 201 -6.94 -15.70 9.74
N ASN A 202 -6.43 -16.26 10.82
CA ASN A 202 -5.79 -17.58 10.83
C ASN A 202 -6.81 -18.70 10.69
N LYS A 203 -7.99 -18.58 11.33
CA LYS A 203 -9.04 -19.60 11.31
C LYS A 203 -10.42 -18.96 11.38
N VAL A 204 -11.31 -19.41 10.50
CA VAL A 204 -12.74 -19.08 10.51
C VAL A 204 -13.47 -20.12 11.33
N LEU A 205 -14.15 -19.70 12.38
CA LEU A 205 -14.99 -20.56 13.23
C LEU A 205 -16.48 -20.46 12.82
N VAL A 206 -17.35 -21.06 13.58
CA VAL A 206 -18.80 -21.00 13.33
C VAL A 206 -19.34 -19.59 13.65
N GLY A 207 -20.17 -19.03 12.78
CA GLY A 207 -20.76 -17.70 12.99
C GLY A 207 -19.78 -16.54 12.71
N LYS A 208 -19.68 -15.61 13.65
CA LYS A 208 -18.80 -14.43 13.57
C LYS A 208 -17.41 -14.64 14.19
N ASP A 209 -17.19 -15.74 14.87
CA ASP A 209 -15.94 -16.01 15.58
C ASP A 209 -14.78 -16.25 14.61
N ARG A 210 -13.67 -15.58 14.86
CA ARG A 210 -12.45 -15.64 14.08
C ARG A 210 -11.23 -15.71 14.99
N VAL A 211 -10.22 -16.46 14.56
CA VAL A 211 -8.90 -16.40 15.18
C VAL A 211 -8.05 -15.47 14.33
N PHE A 212 -7.86 -14.26 14.79
CA PHE A 212 -6.99 -13.28 14.14
C PHE A 212 -5.52 -13.61 14.35
N ASN A 213 -4.66 -13.17 13.44
CA ASN A 213 -3.23 -13.26 13.60
C ASN A 213 -2.77 -12.48 14.85
N ARG A 214 -1.86 -13.08 15.64
CA ARG A 214 -1.38 -12.51 16.91
C ARG A 214 -0.78 -11.10 16.74
N ARG A 215 0.01 -10.87 15.71
CA ARG A 215 0.60 -9.53 15.44
C ARG A 215 -0.47 -8.50 15.10
N PHE A 216 -1.52 -8.92 14.41
CA PHE A 216 -2.64 -8.03 14.12
C PHE A 216 -3.50 -7.74 15.37
N GLN A 217 -3.67 -8.71 16.27
CA GLN A 217 -4.28 -8.47 17.58
C GLN A 217 -3.44 -7.49 18.42
N ASN A 218 -2.10 -7.61 18.36
CA ASN A 218 -1.21 -6.67 19.05
C ASN A 218 -1.38 -5.23 18.50
N LEU A 219 -1.52 -5.06 17.18
CA LEU A 219 -1.83 -3.76 16.56
C LEU A 219 -3.16 -3.21 17.11
N ALA A 220 -4.21 -4.03 17.13
CA ALA A 220 -5.52 -3.62 17.60
C ALA A 220 -5.48 -3.21 19.08
N SER A 221 -4.79 -3.99 19.92
CA SER A 221 -4.59 -3.66 21.34
C SER A 221 -3.76 -2.40 21.53
N TYR A 222 -2.75 -2.15 20.68
CA TYR A 222 -1.90 -0.97 20.76
C TYR A 222 -2.66 0.32 20.44
N TYR A 223 -3.51 0.28 19.40
CA TYR A 223 -4.35 1.40 18.98
C TYR A 223 -5.75 1.42 19.62
N LEU A 224 -6.05 0.49 20.51
CA LEU A 224 -7.27 0.38 21.30
C LEU A 224 -8.56 0.28 20.47
N PHE A 225 -8.54 -0.48 19.37
CA PHE A 225 -9.73 -0.73 18.57
C PHE A 225 -10.13 -2.21 18.53
N ASP A 226 -11.42 -2.46 18.41
CA ASP A 226 -11.98 -3.81 18.34
C ASP A 226 -11.94 -4.38 16.91
N LEU A 227 -11.65 -5.67 16.80
CA LEU A 227 -11.65 -6.39 15.53
C LEU A 227 -13.01 -7.02 15.26
N VAL A 228 -13.75 -6.52 14.29
CA VAL A 228 -15.08 -7.02 13.90
C VAL A 228 -15.00 -7.69 12.54
N ALA A 229 -15.31 -8.99 12.48
CA ALA A 229 -15.41 -9.72 11.22
C ALA A 229 -16.84 -9.62 10.65
N CYS A 230 -16.96 -9.40 9.34
CA CYS A 230 -18.24 -9.51 8.66
C CYS A 230 -18.77 -10.94 8.70
N THR A 231 -20.09 -11.08 8.80
CA THR A 231 -20.75 -12.39 8.69
C THR A 231 -20.53 -12.96 7.28
N PRO A 232 -20.18 -14.25 7.13
CA PRO A 232 -20.06 -14.85 5.82
C PRO A 232 -21.35 -14.72 5.00
N ALA A 233 -21.23 -14.26 3.76
CA ALA A 233 -22.35 -14.01 2.82
C ALA A 233 -23.32 -12.87 3.21
N ALA A 234 -23.02 -12.07 4.23
CA ALA A 234 -23.79 -10.89 4.59
C ALA A 234 -23.31 -9.66 3.81
N GLY A 235 -23.53 -9.63 2.51
CA GLY A 235 -23.15 -8.49 1.64
C GLY A 235 -23.73 -7.14 2.07
N TRP A 236 -24.79 -7.15 2.88
CA TRP A 236 -25.39 -5.93 3.44
C TRP A 236 -24.53 -5.25 4.51
N GLU A 237 -23.73 -6.03 5.28
CA GLU A 237 -22.76 -5.48 6.25
C GLU A 237 -21.57 -4.80 5.51
N LYS A 238 -21.33 -5.17 4.26
CA LYS A 238 -20.19 -4.74 3.44
C LYS A 238 -20.53 -3.66 2.39
N GLY A 239 -21.81 -3.34 2.22
CA GLY A 239 -22.29 -2.49 1.11
C GLY A 239 -21.60 -1.13 0.97
N GLN A 240 -21.00 -0.61 2.04
CA GLN A 240 -20.25 0.65 1.99
C GLN A 240 -18.88 0.50 1.34
N VAL A 241 -18.12 -0.60 1.63
CA VAL A 241 -16.77 -0.83 1.08
C VAL A 241 -16.83 -1.30 -0.37
N GLU A 242 -17.79 -2.16 -0.75
CA GLU A 242 -17.97 -2.57 -2.16
C GLU A 242 -18.23 -1.37 -3.06
N ASN A 243 -19.01 -0.39 -2.58
CA ASN A 243 -19.20 0.88 -3.26
C ASN A 243 -17.89 1.69 -3.36
N GLN A 244 -17.02 1.62 -2.34
CA GLN A 244 -15.73 2.32 -2.36
C GLN A 244 -14.77 1.72 -3.37
N VAL A 245 -14.62 0.39 -3.44
CA VAL A 245 -13.77 -0.28 -4.45
C VAL A 245 -14.19 0.16 -5.86
N GLY A 246 -15.49 0.19 -6.12
CA GLY A 246 -16.05 0.69 -7.37
C GLY A 246 -15.77 2.17 -7.62
N LEU A 247 -15.81 3.00 -6.58
CA LEU A 247 -15.52 4.43 -6.65
C LEU A 247 -14.05 4.68 -6.95
N VAL A 248 -13.14 4.06 -6.19
CA VAL A 248 -11.68 4.17 -6.37
C VAL A 248 -11.29 3.78 -7.78
N ARG A 249 -11.76 2.63 -8.27
CA ARG A 249 -11.51 2.16 -9.64
C ARG A 249 -11.99 3.14 -10.69
N LYS A 250 -13.23 3.60 -10.61
CA LYS A 250 -13.84 4.50 -11.60
C LYS A 250 -13.29 5.92 -11.54
N ARG A 251 -12.92 6.41 -10.37
CA ARG A 251 -12.54 7.81 -10.19
C ARG A 251 -11.04 8.03 -10.23
N PHE A 252 -10.26 7.18 -9.54
CA PHE A 252 -8.82 7.33 -9.46
C PHE A 252 -8.11 6.62 -10.62
N PHE A 253 -8.55 5.41 -10.98
CA PHE A 253 -7.89 4.57 -11.96
C PHE A 253 -8.62 4.43 -13.31
N ALA A 254 -9.64 5.26 -13.60
CA ALA A 254 -10.33 5.27 -14.90
C ALA A 254 -9.38 5.56 -16.07
N LYS A 255 -8.38 6.40 -15.86
CA LYS A 255 -7.31 6.67 -16.82
C LYS A 255 -6.03 5.95 -16.36
N ARG A 256 -5.32 5.31 -17.31
CA ARG A 256 -4.00 4.76 -17.02
C ARG A 256 -3.08 5.86 -16.54
N ARG A 257 -2.46 5.65 -15.39
CA ARG A 257 -1.56 6.60 -14.77
C ARG A 257 -0.15 6.05 -14.72
N ARG A 258 0.84 6.94 -14.80
CA ARG A 258 2.26 6.63 -14.77
C ARG A 258 2.86 7.28 -13.54
N PHE A 259 3.71 6.53 -12.85
CA PHE A 259 4.43 6.99 -11.66
C PHE A 259 5.87 6.49 -11.74
N ALA A 260 6.80 7.25 -11.20
CA ALA A 260 8.19 6.82 -11.12
C ALA A 260 8.36 5.67 -10.10
N SER A 261 7.62 5.72 -9.00
CA SER A 261 7.73 4.76 -7.91
C SER A 261 6.39 4.47 -7.22
N LEU A 262 6.40 3.50 -6.31
CA LEU A 262 5.25 3.17 -5.47
C LEU A 262 4.98 4.28 -4.43
N GLU A 263 6.03 4.95 -3.98
CA GLU A 263 5.97 6.08 -3.06
C GLU A 263 5.20 7.25 -3.70
N GLU A 264 5.54 7.65 -4.93
CA GLU A 264 4.84 8.69 -5.68
C GLU A 264 3.37 8.34 -5.90
N LEU A 265 3.08 7.06 -6.23
CA LEU A 265 1.70 6.59 -6.32
C LEU A 265 0.95 6.78 -5.00
N ASN A 266 1.59 6.49 -3.86
CA ASN A 266 0.96 6.59 -2.55
C ASN A 266 0.72 8.03 -2.11
N GLU A 267 1.63 8.94 -2.39
CA GLU A 267 1.44 10.37 -2.17
C GLU A 267 0.27 10.90 -3.00
N TRP A 268 0.23 10.53 -4.27
CA TRP A 268 -0.87 10.88 -5.16
C TRP A 268 -2.21 10.31 -4.66
N LEU A 269 -2.28 9.03 -4.23
CA LEU A 269 -3.49 8.42 -3.69
C LEU A 269 -4.01 9.15 -2.45
N ALA A 270 -3.13 9.50 -1.53
CA ALA A 270 -3.49 10.25 -0.32
C ALA A 270 -4.08 11.62 -0.69
N GLN A 271 -3.49 12.31 -1.68
CA GLN A 271 -4.01 13.59 -2.16
C GLN A 271 -5.37 13.45 -2.85
N GLU A 272 -5.55 12.41 -3.68
CA GLU A 272 -6.84 12.16 -4.35
C GLU A 272 -7.94 11.80 -3.34
N CYS A 273 -7.61 11.12 -2.25
CA CYS A 273 -8.55 10.87 -1.16
C CYS A 273 -9.02 12.18 -0.50
N ARG A 274 -8.10 13.12 -0.27
CA ARG A 274 -8.44 14.47 0.26
C ARG A 274 -9.28 15.27 -0.73
N ASN A 275 -8.88 15.32 -1.99
CA ASN A 275 -9.58 16.02 -3.06
C ASN A 275 -11.01 15.48 -3.25
N HIS A 276 -11.14 14.15 -3.19
CA HIS A 276 -12.46 13.52 -3.25
C HIS A 276 -13.33 13.94 -2.06
N ALA A 277 -12.82 13.86 -0.84
CA ALA A 277 -13.57 14.22 0.35
C ALA A 277 -14.01 15.69 0.35
N ALA A 278 -13.17 16.60 -0.14
CA ALA A 278 -13.46 18.02 -0.25
C ALA A 278 -14.62 18.33 -1.21
N THR A 279 -14.79 17.51 -2.26
CA THR A 279 -15.79 17.77 -3.34
C THR A 279 -17.01 16.88 -3.25
N ALA A 280 -16.89 15.67 -2.70
CA ALA A 280 -18.00 14.73 -2.64
C ALA A 280 -19.00 15.13 -1.56
N LYS A 281 -20.28 15.15 -1.93
CA LYS A 281 -21.37 15.34 -0.96
C LYS A 281 -21.53 14.09 -0.10
N HIS A 282 -21.75 14.32 1.20
CA HIS A 282 -22.03 13.23 2.12
C HIS A 282 -23.38 12.58 1.76
N PRO A 283 -23.52 11.25 1.71
CA PRO A 283 -24.72 10.59 1.20
C PRO A 283 -25.96 10.83 2.08
N GLU A 284 -25.80 11.04 3.35
CA GLU A 284 -26.88 11.28 4.32
C GLU A 284 -27.06 12.78 4.58
N SER A 285 -25.99 13.50 4.90
CA SER A 285 -25.97 14.97 5.10
C SER A 285 -25.65 15.68 3.79
N ARG A 286 -26.60 15.68 2.83
CA ARG A 286 -26.37 16.16 1.45
C ARG A 286 -25.92 17.62 1.32
N GLU A 287 -26.10 18.42 2.35
CA GLU A 287 -25.65 19.82 2.40
C GLU A 287 -24.15 19.92 2.62
N GLN A 288 -23.58 18.99 3.39
CA GLN A 288 -22.17 18.96 3.77
C GLN A 288 -21.34 18.10 2.79
N THR A 289 -20.05 18.40 2.70
CA THR A 289 -19.09 17.53 2.04
C THR A 289 -18.58 16.45 3.00
N VAL A 290 -18.02 15.38 2.45
CA VAL A 290 -17.35 14.32 3.23
C VAL A 290 -16.28 14.92 4.16
N ALA A 291 -15.49 15.89 3.67
CA ALA A 291 -14.45 16.54 4.46
C ALA A 291 -15.03 17.35 5.64
N GLN A 292 -16.16 18.01 5.47
CA GLN A 292 -16.82 18.76 6.57
C GLN A 292 -17.31 17.82 7.67
N VAL A 293 -17.99 16.73 7.30
CA VAL A 293 -18.42 15.71 8.26
C VAL A 293 -17.22 15.02 8.92
N PHE A 294 -16.13 14.81 8.16
CA PHE A 294 -14.90 14.25 8.73
C PHE A 294 -14.24 15.17 9.75
N ALA A 295 -14.23 16.47 9.53
CA ALA A 295 -13.68 17.43 10.51
C ALA A 295 -14.41 17.37 11.85
N GLU A 296 -15.73 17.13 11.84
CA GLU A 296 -16.52 16.92 13.06
C GLU A 296 -16.19 15.56 13.69
N GLU A 297 -16.12 14.48 12.90
CA GLU A 297 -15.79 13.14 13.36
C GLU A 297 -14.39 13.04 13.96
N GLN A 298 -13.41 13.76 13.39
CA GLN A 298 -12.01 13.71 13.81
C GLN A 298 -11.84 13.98 15.31
N SER A 299 -12.66 14.87 15.89
CA SER A 299 -12.65 15.18 17.34
C SER A 299 -13.09 14.01 18.22
N LYS A 300 -13.71 12.96 17.65
CA LYS A 300 -14.24 11.78 18.35
C LYS A 300 -13.36 10.53 18.16
N LEU A 301 -12.32 10.63 17.34
CA LEU A 301 -11.37 9.54 17.17
C LEU A 301 -10.50 9.40 18.42
N LEU A 302 -10.06 8.18 18.71
CA LEU A 302 -9.07 7.92 19.75
C LEU A 302 -7.74 8.54 19.33
N ALA A 303 -7.06 9.18 20.27
CA ALA A 303 -5.78 9.83 20.02
C ALA A 303 -4.70 8.82 19.61
N LEU A 304 -3.82 9.25 18.72
CA LEU A 304 -2.67 8.42 18.34
C LEU A 304 -1.65 8.35 19.47
N PRO A 305 -1.03 7.18 19.72
CA PRO A 305 0.10 7.07 20.62
C PRO A 305 1.30 7.88 20.08
N GLY A 306 2.16 8.38 20.98
CA GLY A 306 3.31 9.21 20.60
C GLY A 306 4.35 8.51 19.73
N VAL A 307 4.40 7.17 19.75
CA VAL A 307 5.26 6.34 18.90
C VAL A 307 4.34 5.43 18.08
N PRO A 308 4.53 5.31 16.75
CA PRO A 308 3.77 4.38 15.94
C PRO A 308 4.03 2.92 16.33
N PHE A 309 3.06 2.04 16.09
CA PHE A 309 3.23 0.60 16.27
C PHE A 309 4.35 0.08 15.38
N ASP A 310 5.20 -0.79 15.94
CA ASP A 310 6.29 -1.41 15.17
C ASP A 310 5.76 -2.58 14.31
N GLY A 311 5.35 -2.25 13.10
CA GLY A 311 4.55 -3.08 12.19
C GLY A 311 5.35 -4.08 11.36
N TYR A 312 6.18 -4.92 11.95
CA TYR A 312 6.94 -5.97 11.25
C TYR A 312 6.32 -7.36 11.38
N HIS A 313 6.66 -8.20 10.42
CA HIS A 313 6.53 -9.67 10.51
C HIS A 313 7.90 -10.26 10.84
N GLU A 314 7.97 -11.07 11.89
CA GLU A 314 9.20 -11.64 12.39
C GLU A 314 9.35 -13.10 11.97
N ILE A 315 10.53 -13.45 11.46
CA ILE A 315 10.95 -14.83 11.24
C ILE A 315 12.36 -15.06 11.77
N VAL A 316 12.66 -16.28 12.14
CA VAL A 316 14.00 -16.70 12.55
C VAL A 316 14.73 -17.32 11.37
N SER A 317 15.97 -16.91 11.12
CA SER A 317 16.81 -17.41 10.03
C SER A 317 18.23 -17.67 10.50
N GLY A 318 18.88 -18.72 9.95
CA GLY A 318 20.31 -18.95 10.11
C GLY A 318 21.11 -18.11 9.12
N VAL A 319 22.26 -17.62 9.55
CA VAL A 319 23.22 -16.91 8.68
C VAL A 319 24.19 -17.92 8.07
N SER A 320 24.27 -17.95 6.74
CA SER A 320 25.19 -18.80 6.01
C SER A 320 26.67 -18.38 6.20
N PRO A 321 27.65 -19.26 5.89
CA PRO A 321 29.07 -18.89 5.87
C PRO A 321 29.39 -17.76 4.87
N GLN A 322 28.50 -17.49 3.92
CA GLN A 322 28.63 -16.39 2.96
C GLN A 322 28.03 -15.07 3.49
N LEU A 323 27.67 -15.00 4.78
CA LEU A 323 27.03 -13.86 5.42
C LEU A 323 25.66 -13.51 4.81
N LEU A 324 24.89 -14.52 4.42
CA LEU A 324 23.57 -14.34 3.79
C LEU A 324 22.47 -15.01 4.62
N ILE A 325 21.34 -14.34 4.71
CA ILE A 325 20.08 -14.91 5.17
C ILE A 325 19.13 -15.07 3.98
N ASN A 326 18.16 -15.98 4.11
CA ASN A 326 17.09 -16.15 3.13
C ASN A 326 15.79 -15.52 3.64
N PHE A 327 15.19 -14.67 2.83
CA PHE A 327 13.85 -14.12 3.07
C PHE A 327 13.12 -13.92 1.74
N ASP A 328 11.87 -14.41 1.67
CA ASP A 328 10.96 -14.20 0.52
C ASP A 328 11.60 -14.54 -0.85
N ARG A 329 12.34 -15.68 -0.90
CA ARG A 329 13.13 -16.15 -2.07
C ARG A 329 14.23 -15.20 -2.52
N ASN A 330 14.68 -14.29 -1.67
CA ASN A 330 15.83 -13.45 -1.89
C ASN A 330 16.87 -13.71 -0.79
N ARG A 331 18.10 -13.32 -1.05
CA ARG A 331 19.19 -13.42 -0.08
C ARG A 331 19.69 -12.03 0.27
N TYR A 332 19.91 -11.79 1.55
CA TYR A 332 20.36 -10.50 2.06
C TYR A 332 21.60 -10.68 2.90
N SER A 333 22.60 -9.81 2.70
CA SER A 333 23.82 -9.86 3.48
C SER A 333 23.62 -9.34 4.91
N VAL A 334 24.42 -9.83 5.82
CA VAL A 334 24.46 -9.39 7.22
C VAL A 334 25.88 -9.17 7.66
N ASP A 335 26.08 -8.38 8.70
CA ASP A 335 27.39 -8.15 9.29
C ASP A 335 28.13 -9.45 9.64
N ALA A 336 29.44 -9.47 9.42
CA ALA A 336 30.30 -10.62 9.63
C ALA A 336 30.24 -11.19 11.05
N MET A 337 29.90 -10.38 12.07
CA MET A 337 29.75 -10.84 13.45
C MET A 337 28.58 -11.83 13.64
N ALA A 338 27.63 -11.85 12.72
CA ALA A 338 26.51 -12.75 12.74
C ALA A 338 26.75 -14.09 12.02
N ALA A 339 27.95 -14.31 11.43
CA ALA A 339 28.26 -15.50 10.66
C ALA A 339 27.99 -16.81 11.43
N GLY A 340 27.26 -17.74 10.80
CA GLY A 340 26.92 -19.04 11.37
C GLY A 340 25.97 -19.02 12.58
N LYS A 341 25.35 -17.87 12.86
CA LYS A 341 24.46 -17.68 14.00
C LYS A 341 23.03 -17.55 13.55
N THR A 342 22.11 -17.68 14.50
CA THR A 342 20.68 -17.46 14.28
C THR A 342 20.37 -15.98 14.52
N VAL A 343 19.53 -15.39 13.66
CA VAL A 343 19.11 -14.00 13.71
C VAL A 343 17.59 -13.88 13.58
N SER A 344 17.03 -12.81 14.14
CA SER A 344 15.64 -12.39 13.90
C SER A 344 15.60 -11.49 12.67
N VAL A 345 14.74 -11.85 11.71
CA VAL A 345 14.47 -11.07 10.49
C VAL A 345 13.13 -10.37 10.67
N ARG A 346 13.16 -9.06 10.87
CA ARG A 346 11.99 -8.19 10.99
C ARG A 346 11.66 -7.60 9.61
N ALA A 347 10.65 -8.16 8.96
CA ALA A 347 10.21 -7.71 7.65
C ALA A 347 9.13 -6.65 7.78
N TYR A 348 9.39 -5.46 7.26
CA TYR A 348 8.45 -4.36 7.08
C TYR A 348 7.90 -4.34 5.65
N ALA A 349 7.01 -3.42 5.35
CA ALA A 349 6.46 -3.28 4.02
C ALA A 349 7.51 -2.89 2.97
N ASP A 350 8.49 -2.05 3.34
CA ASP A 350 9.50 -1.42 2.49
C ASP A 350 10.94 -1.88 2.76
N ARG A 351 11.23 -2.41 3.95
CA ARG A 351 12.57 -2.78 4.39
C ARG A 351 12.61 -4.08 5.18
N ILE A 352 13.81 -4.59 5.36
CA ILE A 352 14.11 -5.75 6.19
C ILE A 352 15.19 -5.33 7.18
N VAL A 353 14.92 -5.52 8.46
CA VAL A 353 15.88 -5.27 9.55
C VAL A 353 16.24 -6.60 10.17
N ILE A 354 17.53 -6.90 10.24
CA ILE A 354 18.04 -8.14 10.80
C ILE A 354 18.65 -7.82 12.15
N VAL A 355 18.17 -8.48 13.17
CA VAL A 355 18.54 -8.23 14.57
C VAL A 355 19.13 -9.47 15.19
N ARG A 356 20.17 -9.27 15.98
CA ARG A 356 20.77 -10.30 16.81
C ARG A 356 21.08 -9.73 18.19
N ASP A 357 20.67 -10.41 19.25
CA ASP A 357 20.90 -9.99 20.63
C ASP A 357 20.60 -8.49 20.83
N ASP A 358 19.39 -8.06 20.37
CA ASP A 358 18.88 -6.68 20.33
C ASP A 358 19.73 -5.66 19.54
N THR A 359 20.77 -6.14 18.84
CA THR A 359 21.59 -5.29 17.97
C THR A 359 21.20 -5.47 16.51
N VAL A 360 21.02 -4.37 15.78
CA VAL A 360 20.79 -4.39 14.34
C VAL A 360 22.08 -4.76 13.63
N VAL A 361 22.09 -5.91 12.95
CA VAL A 361 23.24 -6.43 12.19
C VAL A 361 23.11 -6.23 10.69
N ALA A 362 21.95 -5.84 10.20
CA ALA A 362 21.74 -5.36 8.83
C ALA A 362 20.40 -4.65 8.69
N SER A 363 20.35 -3.72 7.74
CA SER A 363 19.10 -3.10 7.26
C SER A 363 19.16 -2.98 5.74
N HIS A 364 18.16 -3.52 5.05
CA HIS A 364 18.10 -3.48 3.60
C HIS A 364 16.75 -2.98 3.11
N ARG A 365 16.73 -2.27 1.99
CA ARG A 365 15.47 -2.06 1.26
C ARG A 365 14.93 -3.41 0.79
N ARG A 366 13.64 -3.66 0.98
CA ARG A 366 13.02 -4.92 0.61
C ARG A 366 12.95 -5.08 -0.90
N HIS A 367 13.47 -6.17 -1.43
CA HIS A 367 13.30 -6.54 -2.83
C HIS A 367 12.04 -7.40 -2.98
N LEU A 368 11.07 -6.90 -3.77
CA LEU A 368 9.78 -7.57 -3.95
C LEU A 368 9.77 -8.61 -5.10
N GLY A 369 10.85 -8.68 -5.88
CA GLY A 369 11.11 -9.73 -6.87
C GLY A 369 11.56 -11.05 -6.21
N ARG A 370 12.18 -11.92 -7.01
CA ARG A 370 12.65 -13.24 -6.57
C ARG A 370 14.07 -13.49 -7.05
N ASP A 371 14.76 -14.39 -6.36
CA ASP A 371 16.06 -14.97 -6.74
C ASP A 371 17.19 -13.92 -6.87
N LYS A 372 17.04 -12.81 -6.13
CA LYS A 372 18.07 -11.77 -6.02
C LYS A 372 18.93 -11.96 -4.79
N VAL A 373 20.21 -11.60 -4.93
CA VAL A 373 21.12 -11.48 -3.81
C VAL A 373 21.40 -9.99 -3.62
N ILE A 374 21.09 -9.49 -2.44
CA ILE A 374 21.25 -8.10 -2.06
C ILE A 374 22.43 -8.02 -1.11
N TYR A 375 23.48 -7.41 -1.57
CA TYR A 375 24.70 -7.22 -0.80
C TYR A 375 24.79 -5.78 -0.27
N ASP A 376 25.21 -5.67 1.00
CA ASP A 376 25.85 -4.47 1.50
C ASP A 376 27.35 -4.79 1.65
N PRO A 377 28.25 -4.18 0.87
CA PRO A 377 29.67 -4.48 0.92
C PRO A 377 30.30 -4.23 2.29
N TRP A 378 29.75 -3.29 3.07
CA TRP A 378 30.26 -2.97 4.42
C TRP A 378 30.14 -4.14 5.38
N HIS A 379 29.19 -5.04 5.20
CA HIS A 379 29.03 -6.24 6.01
C HIS A 379 30.26 -7.20 5.93
N TYR A 380 31.04 -7.08 4.88
CA TYR A 380 32.19 -7.96 4.61
C TYR A 380 33.52 -7.36 5.04
N LEU A 381 33.56 -6.19 5.67
CA LEU A 381 34.78 -5.48 6.00
C LEU A 381 35.74 -6.30 6.89
N ALA A 382 35.18 -6.94 7.93
CA ALA A 382 35.99 -7.82 8.82
C ALA A 382 36.54 -9.08 8.09
N VAL A 383 35.88 -9.51 6.99
CA VAL A 383 36.37 -10.58 6.13
C VAL A 383 37.51 -10.08 5.24
N LEU A 384 37.36 -8.86 4.69
CA LEU A 384 38.39 -8.21 3.87
C LEU A 384 39.69 -7.96 4.64
N GLU A 385 39.62 -7.59 5.92
CA GLU A 385 40.80 -7.41 6.76
C GLU A 385 41.66 -8.67 6.80
N ARG A 386 41.04 -9.84 6.82
CA ARG A 386 41.71 -11.14 6.79
C ARG A 386 42.10 -11.61 5.40
N LYS A 387 41.31 -11.25 4.39
CA LYS A 387 41.45 -11.68 2.99
C LYS A 387 41.29 -10.50 2.02
N PRO A 388 42.25 -9.54 2.00
CA PRO A 388 42.15 -8.33 1.20
C PRO A 388 41.94 -8.57 -0.30
N GLY A 389 42.57 -9.62 -0.85
CA GLY A 389 42.42 -9.97 -2.27
C GLY A 389 41.00 -10.34 -2.71
N ALA A 390 40.09 -10.64 -1.77
CA ALA A 390 38.68 -10.86 -2.10
C ALA A 390 37.99 -9.60 -2.63
N LEU A 391 38.58 -8.43 -2.43
CA LEU A 391 38.08 -7.15 -2.93
C LEU A 391 38.00 -7.12 -4.45
N ARG A 392 38.89 -7.84 -5.17
CA ARG A 392 38.96 -7.84 -6.66
C ARG A 392 37.81 -8.59 -7.30
N ASP A 393 37.51 -9.79 -6.81
CA ASP A 393 36.59 -10.72 -7.47
C ASP A 393 35.33 -11.02 -6.67
N GLY A 394 35.25 -10.55 -5.42
CA GLY A 394 34.13 -10.81 -4.55
C GLY A 394 32.81 -10.22 -5.07
N ALA A 395 31.76 -11.05 -5.16
CA ALA A 395 30.45 -10.64 -5.65
C ALA A 395 29.87 -9.40 -4.93
N PRO A 396 30.06 -9.22 -3.59
CA PRO A 396 29.57 -8.03 -2.88
C PRO A 396 30.19 -6.71 -3.39
N PHE A 397 31.38 -6.75 -3.97
CA PHE A 397 32.16 -5.55 -4.30
C PHE A 397 32.05 -5.13 -5.77
N LYS A 398 31.46 -5.96 -6.65
CA LYS A 398 31.35 -5.70 -8.09
C LYS A 398 30.51 -4.46 -8.44
N GLN A 399 29.53 -4.13 -7.62
CA GLN A 399 28.64 -2.99 -7.80
C GLN A 399 28.72 -2.01 -6.63
N TRP A 400 29.86 -1.96 -5.94
CA TRP A 400 30.04 -1.06 -4.82
C TRP A 400 30.17 0.38 -5.28
N SER A 401 29.19 1.21 -4.93
CA SER A 401 29.24 2.64 -5.18
C SER A 401 30.05 3.31 -4.06
N LEU A 402 31.30 3.65 -4.37
CA LEU A 402 32.17 4.45 -3.51
C LEU A 402 32.29 5.87 -4.08
N PRO A 403 32.60 6.87 -3.23
CA PRO A 403 32.98 8.20 -3.69
C PRO A 403 34.13 8.17 -4.71
N GLU A 404 34.10 9.05 -5.72
CA GLU A 404 35.03 9.04 -6.84
C GLU A 404 36.51 9.05 -6.39
N ALA A 405 36.85 9.88 -5.37
CA ALA A 405 38.19 9.94 -4.82
C ALA A 405 38.67 8.59 -4.23
N MET A 406 37.78 7.82 -3.62
CA MET A 406 38.09 6.50 -3.08
C MET A 406 38.28 5.47 -4.20
N VAL A 407 37.49 5.57 -5.27
CA VAL A 407 37.65 4.74 -6.48
C VAL A 407 38.99 5.00 -7.12
N GLU A 408 39.43 6.25 -7.22
CA GLU A 408 40.74 6.63 -7.77
C GLU A 408 41.88 6.16 -6.88
N VAL A 409 41.78 6.31 -5.54
CA VAL A 409 42.76 5.73 -4.58
C VAL A 409 42.84 4.24 -4.76
N ARG A 410 41.71 3.54 -4.89
CA ARG A 410 41.70 2.09 -5.13
C ARG A 410 42.44 1.74 -6.41
N ARG A 411 42.17 2.43 -7.51
CA ARG A 411 42.85 2.21 -8.81
C ARG A 411 44.36 2.37 -8.71
N ILE A 412 44.83 3.44 -8.04
CA ILE A 412 46.26 3.70 -7.86
C ILE A 412 46.92 2.61 -6.98
N LEU A 413 46.21 2.15 -5.95
CA LEU A 413 46.75 1.13 -5.04
C LEU A 413 46.74 -0.28 -5.66
N GLU A 414 45.80 -0.60 -6.53
CA GLU A 414 45.73 -1.91 -7.22
C GLU A 414 46.96 -2.21 -8.05
N GLU A 415 47.69 -1.20 -8.53
CA GLU A 415 48.96 -1.33 -9.27
C GLU A 415 50.18 -1.61 -8.36
N ARG A 416 50.01 -1.50 -7.03
CA ARG A 416 51.08 -1.65 -6.06
C ARG A 416 51.02 -2.98 -5.32
N THR A 417 52.18 -3.53 -4.99
CA THR A 417 52.23 -4.72 -4.13
C THR A 417 51.61 -4.44 -2.76
N GLY A 418 50.63 -5.24 -2.36
CA GLY A 418 49.91 -5.05 -1.09
C GLY A 418 48.86 -3.92 -1.12
N GLY A 419 48.52 -3.35 -2.28
CA GLY A 419 47.57 -2.26 -2.42
C GLY A 419 46.20 -2.59 -1.91
N ASP A 420 45.68 -3.81 -2.16
CA ASP A 420 44.40 -4.26 -1.60
C ASP A 420 44.36 -4.15 -0.06
N ARG A 421 45.47 -4.54 0.62
CA ARG A 421 45.55 -4.46 2.07
C ARG A 421 45.55 -2.99 2.55
N GLN A 422 46.24 -2.11 1.82
CA GLN A 422 46.23 -0.67 2.14
C GLN A 422 44.82 -0.09 1.96
N PHE A 423 44.13 -0.43 0.86
CA PHE A 423 42.79 0.07 0.62
C PHE A 423 41.78 -0.46 1.63
N VAL A 424 41.82 -1.73 2.00
CA VAL A 424 41.01 -2.29 3.09
C VAL A 424 41.27 -1.54 4.40
N GLY A 425 42.53 -1.18 4.72
CA GLY A 425 42.85 -0.38 5.89
C GLY A 425 42.25 1.04 5.84
N ILE A 426 42.07 1.62 4.65
CA ILE A 426 41.33 2.89 4.47
C ILE A 426 39.82 2.69 4.66
N LEU A 427 39.25 1.60 4.15
CA LEU A 427 37.84 1.26 4.36
C LEU A 427 37.53 1.05 5.85
N SER A 428 38.42 0.40 6.60
CA SER A 428 38.18 0.09 8.01
C SER A 428 38.03 1.33 8.89
N VAL A 429 38.58 2.46 8.50
CA VAL A 429 38.45 3.71 9.29
C VAL A 429 37.19 4.52 8.98
N VAL A 430 36.42 4.11 7.98
CA VAL A 430 35.15 4.77 7.63
C VAL A 430 34.14 4.69 8.79
N SER A 431 34.14 3.60 9.55
CA SER A 431 33.30 3.44 10.73
C SER A 431 33.62 4.47 11.84
N ARG A 432 34.86 4.95 11.90
CA ARG A 432 35.33 5.92 12.90
C ARG A 432 35.16 7.38 12.43
N TYR A 433 35.57 7.65 11.20
CA TYR A 433 35.69 9.03 10.71
C TYR A 433 34.51 9.44 9.79
N GLY A 434 33.66 8.49 9.39
CA GLY A 434 32.59 8.72 8.42
C GLY A 434 33.08 8.67 6.96
N LEU A 435 32.16 8.33 6.05
CA LEU A 435 32.49 8.14 4.63
C LEU A 435 32.96 9.44 3.96
N GLU A 436 32.29 10.56 4.29
CA GLU A 436 32.62 11.88 3.69
C GLU A 436 34.03 12.35 4.09
N SER A 437 34.40 12.23 5.37
CA SER A 437 35.72 12.63 5.84
C SER A 437 36.83 11.79 5.19
N VAL A 438 36.62 10.48 5.08
CA VAL A 438 37.58 9.57 4.43
C VAL A 438 37.66 9.87 2.93
N ALA A 439 36.56 10.17 2.26
CA ALA A 439 36.55 10.57 0.85
C ALA A 439 37.31 11.90 0.62
N ALA A 440 37.13 12.88 1.51
CA ALA A 440 37.85 14.15 1.45
C ALA A 440 39.36 13.96 1.63
N ALA A 441 39.76 13.13 2.59
CA ALA A 441 41.19 12.79 2.79
C ALA A 441 41.77 12.02 1.59
N CYS A 442 41.01 11.13 0.97
CA CYS A 442 41.38 10.47 -0.28
C CYS A 442 41.56 11.48 -1.42
N ALA A 443 40.65 12.44 -1.58
CA ALA A 443 40.77 13.48 -2.59
C ALA A 443 42.00 14.35 -2.41
N GLN A 444 42.34 14.71 -1.17
CA GLN A 444 43.55 15.45 -0.85
C GLN A 444 44.79 14.64 -1.19
N ALA A 445 44.85 13.37 -0.79
CA ALA A 445 45.99 12.49 -1.06
C ALA A 445 46.23 12.27 -2.56
N VAL A 446 45.16 12.23 -3.36
CA VAL A 446 45.21 12.15 -4.84
C VAL A 446 45.75 13.46 -5.42
N ALA A 447 45.24 14.61 -4.97
CA ALA A 447 45.72 15.92 -5.42
C ALA A 447 47.19 16.16 -5.12
N GLU A 448 47.65 15.71 -3.96
CA GLU A 448 49.07 15.81 -3.54
C GLU A 448 49.94 14.70 -4.14
N GLN A 449 49.41 13.80 -4.95
CA GLN A 449 50.11 12.66 -5.55
C GLN A 449 50.80 11.74 -4.52
N THR A 450 50.34 11.70 -3.29
CA THR A 450 50.92 10.96 -2.16
C THR A 450 49.94 9.90 -1.67
N VAL A 451 49.41 9.08 -2.59
CA VAL A 451 48.39 8.06 -2.25
C VAL A 451 48.98 6.93 -1.47
N GLY A 452 48.49 6.71 -0.24
CA GLY A 452 48.85 5.59 0.64
C GLY A 452 47.99 5.60 1.90
N ARG A 453 47.86 4.41 2.51
CA ARG A 453 47.07 4.25 3.74
C ARG A 453 47.51 5.21 4.84
N ASP A 454 48.79 5.26 5.14
CA ASP A 454 49.31 6.01 6.28
C ASP A 454 49.20 7.54 6.03
N VAL A 455 49.32 7.98 4.78
CA VAL A 455 49.09 9.37 4.40
C VAL A 455 47.64 9.76 4.67
N ILE A 456 46.68 8.97 4.19
CA ILE A 456 45.25 9.22 4.39
C ILE A 456 44.88 9.22 5.87
N LEU A 457 45.40 8.28 6.65
CA LEU A 457 45.24 8.27 8.11
C LEU A 457 45.81 9.52 8.78
N SER A 458 46.99 10.00 8.33
CA SER A 458 47.58 11.24 8.84
C SER A 458 46.75 12.47 8.52
N ILE A 459 46.17 12.54 7.30
CA ILE A 459 45.26 13.62 6.92
C ILE A 459 44.02 13.61 7.82
N LEU A 460 43.43 12.43 8.02
CA LEU A 460 42.22 12.25 8.86
C LEU A 460 42.53 12.63 10.33
N SER A 461 43.66 12.19 10.88
CA SER A 461 44.08 12.53 12.23
C SER A 461 44.23 14.04 12.40
N ARG A 462 44.93 14.70 11.49
CA ARG A 462 45.12 16.16 11.54
C ARG A 462 43.78 16.93 11.44
N ALA A 463 42.85 16.46 10.60
CA ALA A 463 41.57 17.08 10.46
C ALA A 463 40.67 16.92 11.72
N HIS A 464 40.86 15.83 12.44
CA HIS A 464 40.10 15.52 13.67
C HIS A 464 40.80 16.05 14.95
N ASP A 465 42.12 16.11 14.95
CA ASP A 465 42.95 16.62 16.05
C ASP A 465 43.11 18.16 16.03
N GLN A 466 42.37 18.87 15.14
CA GLN A 466 42.10 20.27 15.32
C GLN A 466 41.10 20.45 16.46
N ASP A 467 41.59 20.07 17.67
CA ASP A 467 41.00 20.57 18.89
C ASP A 467 40.86 22.10 18.75
N PRO A 468 39.73 22.71 19.03
CA PRO A 468 39.65 24.15 19.09
C PRO A 468 40.75 24.60 20.02
N SER A 469 41.69 25.42 19.50
CA SER A 469 42.75 26.01 20.34
C SER A 469 42.13 26.37 21.66
N PRO A 470 42.68 25.85 22.81
CA PRO A 470 42.05 26.11 24.10
C PRO A 470 41.80 27.63 24.18
N GLU A 471 40.56 28.04 24.38
CA GLU A 471 40.28 29.46 24.62
C GLU A 471 41.28 29.95 25.65
N PRO A 472 41.99 31.05 25.37
CA PRO A 472 42.92 31.56 26.34
C PRO A 472 42.15 31.77 27.64
N LEU A 473 42.53 31.05 28.67
CA LEU A 473 41.89 31.15 29.99
C LEU A 473 41.85 32.66 30.33
N PRO A 474 40.71 33.20 30.72
CA PRO A 474 40.64 34.59 31.11
C PRO A 474 41.69 34.84 32.21
N PRO A 475 42.43 35.93 32.18
CA PRO A 475 43.47 36.21 33.14
C PRO A 475 42.83 36.14 34.54
N SER A 476 43.04 35.01 35.19
CA SER A 476 42.57 34.83 36.57
C SER A 476 43.46 35.59 37.50
N SER A 477 42.92 36.68 38.10
CA SER A 477 43.61 37.46 39.14
C SER A 477 43.89 36.69 40.43
N GLN A 478 43.62 35.39 40.43
CA GLN A 478 43.79 34.48 41.59
C GLN A 478 44.89 33.43 41.44
N LEU A 479 45.64 33.41 40.32
CA LEU A 479 46.84 32.57 40.27
C LEU A 479 47.98 33.22 41.03
N PRO A 480 48.58 32.54 42.04
CA PRO A 480 49.74 33.06 42.76
C PRO A 480 50.85 33.35 41.72
N PRO A 481 51.61 34.47 41.85
CA PRO A 481 52.70 34.76 40.92
C PRO A 481 53.69 33.60 40.92
N LEU A 482 54.18 33.18 39.76
CA LEU A 482 55.21 32.18 39.62
C LEU A 482 56.45 32.72 40.32
N THR A 483 56.75 32.24 41.53
CA THR A 483 57.90 32.64 42.32
C THR A 483 59.15 31.94 41.90
N LEU A 484 59.06 30.93 41.06
CA LEU A 484 60.25 30.21 40.52
C LEU A 484 60.10 30.18 38.96
N ILE A 485 60.94 30.83 38.24
CA ILE A 485 61.14 30.68 36.81
C ILE A 485 61.82 29.29 36.61
N PRO A 486 61.17 28.30 36.02
CA PRO A 486 61.77 27.03 35.75
C PRO A 486 62.94 27.22 34.76
N VAL A 487 64.17 27.08 35.22
CA VAL A 487 65.33 27.05 34.36
C VAL A 487 65.45 25.63 33.84
N ALA A 488 65.46 25.44 32.53
CA ALA A 488 65.64 24.14 31.89
C ALA A 488 67.04 23.63 32.23
N ASP A 489 67.16 22.57 33.07
CA ASP A 489 68.42 21.88 33.31
C ASP A 489 68.62 20.86 32.19
N CYS A 490 69.33 21.29 31.14
CA CYS A 490 69.69 20.46 30.01
C CYS A 490 70.62 19.32 30.40
N CYS A 491 71.43 19.47 31.46
CA CYS A 491 72.28 18.42 31.95
C CYS A 491 71.59 17.18 32.50
N ARG A 492 70.24 17.31 32.78
CA ARG A 492 69.41 16.18 33.19
C ARG A 492 69.27 15.14 32.09
N TYR A 493 69.30 15.57 30.84
CA TYR A 493 69.15 14.71 29.66
C TYR A 493 70.52 14.08 29.25
N ASP A 494 71.64 14.66 29.61
CA ASP A 494 72.98 14.12 29.34
C ASP A 494 73.21 12.79 30.08
N ARG A 495 72.58 12.57 31.22
CA ARG A 495 72.56 11.29 31.94
C ARG A 495 71.87 10.14 31.18
N LEU A 496 70.95 10.45 30.30
CA LEU A 496 70.26 9.45 29.44
C LEU A 496 71.20 9.04 28.27
N LEU A 497 72.11 9.90 27.84
CA LEU A 497 73.03 9.63 26.75
C LEU A 497 74.32 8.85 27.26
N SER A 498 74.63 8.92 28.57
CA SER A 498 75.79 8.28 29.13
C SER A 498 75.62 6.83 29.61
N GLY A 499 74.47 6.18 29.30
CA GLY A 499 74.29 4.73 29.43
C GLY A 499 74.57 4.15 30.83
N GLY A 500 74.36 4.93 31.87
CA GLY A 500 74.54 4.45 33.23
C GLY A 500 73.41 3.57 33.68
N ALA A 501 73.62 2.27 33.74
CA ALA A 501 72.74 1.30 34.39
C ALA A 501 72.51 1.70 35.86
N LEU A 502 71.27 1.56 36.28
CA LEU A 502 70.89 1.27 37.63
C LEU A 502 70.94 -0.19 37.86
#